data_7128d3319593107d275f17610ad1c90e
#
_entry.id   7128d3319593107d275f17610ad1c90e
#
_cell.length_a   1.000
_cell.length_b   1.000
_cell.length_c   1.000
_cell.angle_alpha   90.00
_cell.angle_beta   90.00
_cell.angle_gamma   90.00
#
_symmetry.space_group_name_H-M   'P 1'
#
loop_
_entity.id
_entity.type
_entity.pdbx_description
1 polymer ?
#
loop_
_entity_poly.entity_id
_entity_poly.type
_entity_poly.pdbx_seq_one_letter_code
_entity_poly.pdbx_strand_id
1 'polypeptide(L)'
;MRHAKGYRRLNRTHEHRKALLSNMSGSLIEHEQIKTTLPKAKELKRAVEKLITFGKRGDLHARRQAAAQLKEDKDVAKLFDVLGPRYAERNGGYTRVLKAGFRYGDMAPMAIIELVDRDVDAKGAADKARVAAEEAATDEE
;
A
#
# COMPACT_ATOMS: atom_id res chain seq x y z
N MET A 1 -8.11 -28.11 -12.78
CA MET A 1 -7.17 -27.07 -13.23
C MET A 1 -7.72 -25.68 -12.90
N ARG A 2 -6.92 -24.74 -12.36
CA ARG A 2 -7.38 -23.40 -11.97
C ARG A 2 -7.04 -22.38 -13.06
N HIS A 3 -7.86 -22.28 -14.07
CA HIS A 3 -7.68 -21.27 -15.12
C HIS A 3 -7.98 -19.87 -14.59
N ALA A 4 -7.04 -18.92 -14.72
CA ALA A 4 -7.13 -17.52 -14.32
C ALA A 4 -7.48 -17.25 -12.82
N LYS A 5 -7.39 -18.25 -11.94
CA LYS A 5 -7.74 -18.16 -10.51
C LYS A 5 -6.48 -18.21 -9.63
N GLY A 6 -5.52 -17.36 -9.88
CA GLY A 6 -4.25 -17.30 -9.15
C GLY A 6 -4.27 -16.49 -7.84
N TYR A 7 -5.42 -16.15 -7.29
CA TYR A 7 -5.55 -15.34 -6.09
C TYR A 7 -6.02 -16.16 -4.88
N ARG A 8 -5.69 -15.68 -3.68
CA ARG A 8 -6.15 -16.23 -2.41
C ARG A 8 -7.52 -15.62 -2.04
N ARG A 9 -8.42 -16.43 -1.52
CA ARG A 9 -9.73 -15.95 -1.05
C ARG A 9 -9.66 -15.22 0.29
N LEU A 10 -8.64 -15.45 1.10
CA LEU A 10 -8.44 -14.85 2.42
C LEU A 10 -9.62 -15.06 3.39
N ASN A 11 -10.39 -16.11 3.18
CA ASN A 11 -11.62 -16.43 3.95
C ASN A 11 -12.61 -15.25 4.02
N ARG A 12 -12.80 -14.56 2.89
CA ARG A 12 -13.66 -13.38 2.76
C ARG A 12 -14.57 -13.48 1.54
N THR A 13 -15.71 -12.79 1.58
CA THR A 13 -16.55 -12.57 0.40
C THR A 13 -15.80 -11.73 -0.64
N HIS A 14 -16.32 -11.71 -1.87
CA HIS A 14 -15.68 -10.93 -2.97
C HIS A 14 -15.60 -9.44 -2.62
N GLU A 15 -16.68 -8.87 -2.14
CA GLU A 15 -16.78 -7.44 -1.78
C GLU A 15 -15.84 -7.09 -0.62
N HIS A 16 -15.83 -7.91 0.42
CA HIS A 16 -14.95 -7.73 1.56
C HIS A 16 -13.47 -7.83 1.17
N ARG A 17 -13.11 -8.77 0.30
CA ARG A 17 -11.74 -8.90 -0.20
C ARG A 17 -11.32 -7.71 -1.06
N LYS A 18 -12.22 -7.23 -1.94
CA LYS A 18 -11.98 -6.02 -2.75
C LYS A 18 -11.75 -4.80 -1.86
N ALA A 19 -12.58 -4.60 -0.84
CA ALA A 19 -12.44 -3.51 0.12
C ALA A 19 -11.14 -3.63 0.93
N LEU A 20 -10.76 -4.83 1.37
CA LEU A 20 -9.50 -5.08 2.07
C LEU A 20 -8.28 -4.65 1.24
N LEU A 21 -8.21 -5.10 -0.01
CA LEU A 21 -7.08 -4.77 -0.90
C LEU A 21 -7.05 -3.27 -1.24
N SER A 22 -8.20 -2.65 -1.44
CA SER A 22 -8.31 -1.20 -1.65
C SER A 22 -7.75 -0.42 -0.46
N ASN A 23 -8.20 -0.73 0.76
CA ASN A 23 -7.75 -0.07 1.99
C ASN A 23 -6.25 -0.28 2.24
N MET A 24 -5.77 -1.51 2.08
CA MET A 24 -4.35 -1.82 2.28
C MET A 24 -3.46 -1.18 1.21
N SER A 25 -3.95 -1.03 -0.02
CA SER A 25 -3.23 -0.34 -1.10
C SER A 25 -3.07 1.15 -0.77
N GLY A 26 -4.13 1.81 -0.30
CA GLY A 26 -4.06 3.18 0.17
C GLY A 26 -3.05 3.35 1.30
N SER A 27 -3.13 2.51 2.34
CA SER A 27 -2.18 2.54 3.45
C SER A 27 -0.73 2.32 2.99
N LEU A 28 -0.48 1.42 2.04
CA LEU A 28 0.87 1.20 1.51
C LEU A 28 1.37 2.37 0.67
N ILE A 29 0.52 3.02 -0.09
CA ILE A 29 0.87 4.23 -0.84
C ILE A 29 1.18 5.38 0.13
N GLU A 30 0.37 5.57 1.15
CA GLU A 30 0.55 6.64 2.15
C GLU A 30 1.83 6.47 2.96
N HIS A 31 2.01 5.31 3.60
CA HIS A 31 3.10 5.05 4.55
C HIS A 31 4.34 4.40 3.93
N GLU A 32 4.26 3.94 2.70
CA GLU A 32 5.31 3.25 1.94
C GLU A 32 5.84 1.95 2.60
N GLN A 33 5.44 1.64 3.81
CA GLN A 33 5.75 0.39 4.52
C GLN A 33 4.63 0.06 5.51
N ILE A 34 4.08 -1.15 5.43
CA ILE A 34 3.09 -1.64 6.40
C ILE A 34 3.42 -3.07 6.86
N LYS A 35 2.95 -3.43 8.06
CA LYS A 35 3.07 -4.79 8.62
C LYS A 35 1.71 -5.47 8.59
N THR A 36 1.66 -6.69 8.05
CA THR A 36 0.42 -7.47 7.93
C THR A 36 0.74 -8.96 7.95
N THR A 37 -0.27 -9.81 7.79
CA THR A 37 -0.03 -11.25 7.65
C THR A 37 0.57 -11.58 6.27
N LEU A 38 1.41 -12.61 6.22
CA LEU A 38 2.11 -13.01 5.01
C LEU A 38 1.19 -13.28 3.80
N PRO A 39 0.05 -14.00 3.93
CA PRO A 39 -0.88 -14.19 2.81
C PRO A 39 -1.45 -12.89 2.27
N LYS A 40 -1.82 -11.94 3.15
CA LYS A 40 -2.32 -10.62 2.74
C LYS A 40 -1.26 -9.81 2.02
N ALA A 41 -0.02 -9.80 2.53
CA ALA A 41 1.09 -9.11 1.90
C ALA A 41 1.36 -9.62 0.47
N LYS A 42 1.29 -10.95 0.27
CA LYS A 42 1.49 -11.55 -1.06
C LYS A 42 0.40 -11.18 -2.07
N GLU A 43 -0.86 -11.10 -1.64
CA GLU A 43 -1.96 -10.64 -2.51
C GLU A 43 -1.89 -9.13 -2.76
N LEU A 44 -1.57 -8.36 -1.72
CA LEU A 44 -1.42 -6.91 -1.82
C LEU A 44 -0.32 -6.51 -2.82
N LYS A 45 0.80 -7.21 -2.82
CA LYS A 45 1.89 -7.01 -3.78
C LYS A 45 1.37 -6.95 -5.21
N ARG A 46 0.55 -7.91 -5.61
CA ARG A 46 -0.01 -7.98 -6.97
C ARG A 46 -0.93 -6.80 -7.29
N ALA A 47 -1.74 -6.38 -6.31
CA ALA A 47 -2.67 -5.26 -6.47
C ALA A 47 -1.92 -3.93 -6.61
N VAL A 48 -0.97 -3.66 -5.72
CA VAL A 48 -0.23 -2.39 -5.70
C VAL A 48 0.71 -2.27 -6.91
N GLU A 49 1.35 -3.34 -7.35
CA GLU A 49 2.21 -3.30 -8.53
C GLU A 49 1.44 -2.93 -9.82
N LYS A 50 0.17 -3.34 -9.93
CA LYS A 50 -0.71 -2.88 -11.01
C LYS A 50 -1.01 -1.39 -10.91
N LEU A 51 -1.29 -0.89 -9.70
CA LEU A 51 -1.54 0.53 -9.47
C LEU A 51 -0.30 1.37 -9.83
N ILE A 52 0.89 0.94 -9.45
CA ILE A 52 2.13 1.62 -9.81
C ILE A 52 2.33 1.62 -11.34
N THR A 53 1.99 0.54 -12.01
CA THR A 53 2.02 0.50 -13.49
C THR A 53 1.07 1.54 -14.10
N PHE A 54 -0.13 1.75 -13.53
CA PHE A 54 -1.01 2.84 -13.95
C PHE A 54 -0.39 4.21 -13.70
N GLY A 55 0.24 4.42 -12.54
CA GLY A 55 0.97 5.64 -12.23
C GLY A 55 2.09 5.95 -13.22
N LYS A 56 2.84 4.93 -13.63
CA LYS A 56 3.89 5.06 -14.66
C LYS A 56 3.34 5.42 -16.04
N ARG A 57 2.18 4.87 -16.40
CA ARG A 57 1.52 5.17 -17.67
C ARG A 57 1.08 6.63 -17.75
N GLY A 58 0.52 7.17 -16.66
CA GLY A 58 0.22 8.59 -16.48
C GLY A 58 -0.94 9.14 -17.31
N ASP A 59 -1.62 8.34 -18.14
CA ASP A 59 -2.73 8.78 -18.95
C ASP A 59 -4.04 8.92 -18.14
N LEU A 60 -5.02 9.63 -18.69
CA LEU A 60 -6.31 9.86 -18.04
C LEU A 60 -7.05 8.54 -17.78
N HIS A 61 -6.94 7.58 -18.69
CA HIS A 61 -7.58 6.28 -18.54
C HIS A 61 -7.00 5.51 -17.35
N ALA A 62 -5.66 5.47 -17.23
CA ALA A 62 -4.99 4.85 -16.09
C ALA A 62 -5.37 5.54 -14.77
N ARG A 63 -5.46 6.88 -14.75
CA ARG A 63 -5.88 7.62 -13.56
C ARG A 63 -7.31 7.27 -13.12
N ARG A 64 -8.23 7.15 -14.06
CA ARG A 64 -9.62 6.71 -13.78
C ARG A 64 -9.68 5.28 -13.26
N GLN A 65 -8.88 4.37 -13.81
CA GLN A 65 -8.78 2.99 -13.34
C GLN A 65 -8.19 2.90 -11.92
N ALA A 66 -7.17 3.69 -11.62
CA ALA A 66 -6.59 3.76 -10.28
C ALA A 66 -7.59 4.35 -9.26
N ALA A 67 -8.28 5.43 -9.61
CA ALA A 67 -9.31 6.06 -8.78
C ALA A 67 -10.48 5.11 -8.47
N ALA A 68 -10.84 4.22 -9.40
CA ALA A 68 -11.87 3.21 -9.17
C ALA A 68 -11.44 2.13 -8.15
N GLN A 69 -10.14 1.93 -7.94
CA GLN A 69 -9.59 0.94 -7.01
C GLN A 69 -9.17 1.54 -5.66
N LEU A 70 -8.72 2.81 -5.66
CA LEU A 70 -8.36 3.55 -4.46
C LEU A 70 -9.57 4.38 -3.98
N LYS A 71 -9.68 4.58 -2.67
CA LYS A 71 -10.80 5.33 -2.09
C LYS A 71 -10.53 6.81 -1.95
N GLU A 72 -9.28 7.19 -1.76
CA GLU A 72 -8.89 8.55 -1.43
C GLU A 72 -8.13 9.21 -2.58
N ASP A 73 -8.51 10.44 -2.89
CA ASP A 73 -7.89 11.22 -3.97
C ASP A 73 -6.42 11.54 -3.69
N LYS A 74 -6.05 11.68 -2.39
CA LYS A 74 -4.65 11.88 -1.98
C LYS A 74 -3.74 10.73 -2.38
N ASP A 75 -4.25 9.48 -2.29
CA ASP A 75 -3.49 8.29 -2.67
C ASP A 75 -3.31 8.22 -4.18
N VAL A 76 -4.35 8.59 -4.94
CA VAL A 76 -4.27 8.70 -6.41
C VAL A 76 -3.26 9.78 -6.80
N ALA A 77 -3.30 10.94 -6.16
CA ALA A 77 -2.35 12.02 -6.41
C ALA A 77 -0.91 11.54 -6.14
N LYS A 78 -0.62 10.97 -4.97
CA LYS A 78 0.71 10.45 -4.64
C LYS A 78 1.17 9.36 -5.63
N LEU A 79 0.26 8.48 -6.06
CA LEU A 79 0.56 7.44 -7.03
C LEU A 79 1.07 8.02 -8.36
N PHE A 80 0.41 9.04 -8.89
CA PHE A 80 0.76 9.63 -10.19
C PHE A 80 1.87 10.68 -10.13
N ASP A 81 1.90 11.48 -9.07
CA ASP A 81 2.82 12.62 -8.96
C ASP A 81 4.17 12.23 -8.35
N VAL A 82 4.21 11.22 -7.48
CA VAL A 82 5.42 10.78 -6.77
C VAL A 82 5.90 9.40 -7.20
N LEU A 83 5.04 8.37 -7.09
CA LEU A 83 5.44 6.98 -7.32
C LEU A 83 5.64 6.68 -8.81
N GLY A 84 4.81 7.22 -9.70
CA GLY A 84 4.96 7.08 -11.14
C GLY A 84 6.34 7.50 -11.63
N PRO A 85 6.77 8.75 -11.39
CA PRO A 85 8.11 9.23 -11.73
C PRO A 85 9.23 8.45 -11.03
N ARG A 86 9.07 8.09 -9.76
CA ARG A 86 10.08 7.32 -9.00
C ARG A 86 10.42 6.00 -9.66
N TYR A 87 9.43 5.30 -10.19
CA TYR A 87 9.59 3.97 -10.80
C TYR A 87 9.63 3.96 -12.32
N ALA A 88 9.75 5.11 -12.96
CA ALA A 88 9.74 5.22 -14.43
C ALA A 88 10.76 4.30 -15.10
N GLU A 89 11.98 4.21 -14.55
CA GLU A 89 13.08 3.39 -15.07
C GLU A 89 13.05 1.93 -14.61
N ARG A 90 12.18 1.57 -13.64
CA ARG A 90 12.10 0.22 -13.11
C ARG A 90 11.06 -0.61 -13.84
N ASN A 91 11.44 -1.75 -14.38
CA ASN A 91 10.58 -2.66 -15.14
C ASN A 91 9.93 -3.72 -14.24
N GLY A 92 9.06 -3.32 -13.31
CA GLY A 92 8.40 -4.22 -12.37
C GLY A 92 9.16 -4.40 -11.05
N GLY A 93 8.60 -5.20 -10.14
CA GLY A 93 9.22 -5.45 -8.83
C GLY A 93 9.29 -4.21 -7.95
N TYR A 94 8.22 -3.43 -7.89
CA TYR A 94 8.16 -2.17 -7.14
C TYR A 94 8.02 -2.37 -5.63
N THR A 95 7.65 -3.58 -5.20
CA THR A 95 7.40 -3.89 -3.80
C THR A 95 8.21 -5.08 -3.33
N ARG A 96 8.52 -5.07 -2.04
CA ARG A 96 9.25 -6.14 -1.36
C ARG A 96 8.44 -6.67 -0.19
N VAL A 97 8.40 -7.99 0.00
CA VAL A 97 7.77 -8.63 1.14
C VAL A 97 8.84 -9.33 1.97
N LEU A 98 8.97 -8.93 3.23
CA LEU A 98 9.92 -9.49 4.19
C LEU A 98 9.15 -10.24 5.27
N LYS A 99 9.56 -11.48 5.58
CA LYS A 99 8.99 -12.24 6.70
C LYS A 99 9.34 -11.58 8.03
N ALA A 100 8.37 -11.44 8.92
CA ALA A 100 8.51 -10.74 10.20
C ALA A 100 8.08 -11.61 11.40
N GLY A 101 8.35 -12.90 11.35
CA GLY A 101 8.05 -13.85 12.42
C GLY A 101 6.56 -14.17 12.53
N PHE A 102 6.09 -14.38 13.76
CA PHE A 102 4.72 -14.80 14.06
C PHE A 102 4.05 -13.82 15.01
N ARG A 103 2.74 -13.69 14.89
CA ARG A 103 1.94 -12.81 15.75
C ARG A 103 1.69 -13.51 17.07
N TYR A 104 1.86 -12.76 18.17
CA TYR A 104 1.50 -13.23 19.51
C TYR A 104 -0.02 -13.53 19.57
N GLY A 105 -0.38 -14.64 20.19
CA GLY A 105 -1.74 -15.09 20.36
C GLY A 105 -2.11 -16.22 19.39
N ASP A 106 -2.24 -15.93 18.10
CA ASP A 106 -2.70 -16.89 17.08
C ASP A 106 -1.56 -17.48 16.23
N MET A 107 -0.31 -17.08 16.47
CA MET A 107 0.88 -17.53 15.74
C MET A 107 0.77 -17.34 14.21
N ALA A 108 -0.03 -16.38 13.75
CA ALA A 108 -0.15 -16.08 12.33
C ALA A 108 1.20 -15.61 11.76
N PRO A 109 1.65 -16.10 10.59
CA PRO A 109 2.88 -15.62 9.95
C PRO A 109 2.70 -14.15 9.53
N MET A 110 3.61 -13.30 10.02
CA MET A 110 3.62 -11.88 9.73
C MET A 110 4.63 -11.54 8.64
N ALA A 111 4.37 -10.46 7.94
CA ALA A 111 5.27 -9.90 6.94
C ALA A 111 5.21 -8.37 6.94
N ILE A 112 6.31 -7.78 6.54
CA ILE A 112 6.40 -6.36 6.21
C ILE A 112 6.39 -6.28 4.69
N ILE A 113 5.47 -5.51 4.14
CA ILE A 113 5.48 -5.12 2.73
C ILE A 113 5.88 -3.66 2.62
N GLU A 114 6.81 -3.37 1.74
CA GLU A 114 7.36 -2.04 1.54
C GLU A 114 7.58 -1.74 0.05
N LEU A 115 7.56 -0.46 -0.29
CA LEU A 115 7.98 0.01 -1.59
C LEU A 115 9.52 -0.03 -1.67
N VAL A 116 10.05 -0.48 -2.80
CA VAL A 116 11.50 -0.40 -3.07
C VAL A 116 11.87 1.07 -3.23
N ASP A 117 13.00 1.49 -2.66
CA ASP A 117 13.42 2.91 -2.63
C ASP A 117 12.39 3.81 -1.94
N ARG A 118 11.77 3.32 -0.86
CA ARG A 118 10.75 4.03 -0.09
C ARG A 118 11.28 5.29 0.58
N ASP A 119 10.41 6.26 0.77
CA ASP A 119 10.63 7.38 1.66
C ASP A 119 10.46 6.92 3.12
N VAL A 120 11.53 7.01 3.90
CA VAL A 120 11.54 6.58 5.32
C VAL A 120 10.64 7.46 6.17
N ASP A 121 10.52 8.75 5.84
CA ASP A 121 9.76 9.72 6.61
C ASP A 121 8.24 9.65 6.34
N ALA A 122 7.83 9.02 5.24
CA ALA A 122 6.42 8.84 4.90
C ALA A 122 5.66 8.00 5.94
N LYS A 123 6.35 7.07 6.62
CA LYS A 123 5.71 6.17 7.58
C LYS A 123 5.24 6.91 8.83
N GLY A 124 3.92 7.01 8.99
CA GLY A 124 3.30 7.70 10.13
C GLY A 124 3.47 9.22 10.11
N ALA A 125 3.72 9.82 8.95
CA ALA A 125 3.97 11.27 8.84
C ALA A 125 2.83 12.11 9.43
N ALA A 126 1.58 11.73 9.19
CA ALA A 126 0.42 12.45 9.74
C ALA A 126 0.36 12.38 11.28
N ASP A 127 0.64 11.22 11.86
CA ASP A 127 0.67 11.05 13.32
C ASP A 127 1.83 11.81 13.96
N LYS A 128 3.01 11.76 13.32
CA LYS A 128 4.18 12.53 13.79
C LYS A 128 3.92 14.03 13.75
N ALA A 129 3.28 14.53 12.69
CA ALA A 129 2.91 15.94 12.58
C ALA A 129 1.89 16.36 13.63
N ARG A 130 0.90 15.50 13.94
CA ARG A 130 -0.07 15.76 15.00
C ARG A 130 0.59 15.86 16.37
N VAL A 131 1.42 14.89 16.73
CA VAL A 131 2.14 14.89 18.01
C VAL A 131 3.03 16.12 18.14
N ALA A 132 3.77 16.47 17.09
CA ALA A 132 4.61 17.68 17.12
C ALA A 132 3.78 18.97 17.29
N ALA A 133 2.58 19.03 16.71
CA ALA A 133 1.69 20.18 16.90
C ALA A 133 1.10 20.24 18.32
N GLU A 134 0.77 19.09 18.92
CA GLU A 134 0.31 19.00 20.30
C GLU A 134 1.42 19.40 21.29
N GLU A 135 2.66 18.96 21.08
CA GLU A 135 3.81 19.33 21.89
C GLU A 135 4.10 20.84 21.81
N ALA A 136 4.08 21.41 20.59
CA ALA A 136 4.28 22.86 20.41
C ALA A 136 3.19 23.69 21.13
N ALA A 137 1.94 23.24 21.13
CA ALA A 137 0.86 23.92 21.82
C ALA A 137 0.98 23.87 23.36
N THR A 138 1.59 22.82 23.91
CA THR A 138 1.82 22.68 25.34
C THR A 138 3.03 23.51 25.86
N ASP A 139 3.98 23.82 24.99
CA ASP A 139 5.15 24.65 25.34
C ASP A 139 4.84 26.15 25.28
N GLU A 140 3.68 26.57 24.74
CA GLU A 140 3.22 27.97 24.72
C GLU A 140 2.32 28.37 25.91
N GLU A 141 1.94 27.45 26.82
CA GLU A 141 1.21 27.70 28.05
C GLU A 141 2.16 27.79 29.29
#